data_4dc1a87d5c3b7faf4710ee5f101c863f
#
_entry.id   4dc1a87d5c3b7faf4710ee5f101c863f
#
_cell.length_a   1.000
_cell.length_b   1.000
_cell.length_c   1.000
_cell.angle_alpha   90.00
_cell.angle_beta   90.00
_cell.angle_gamma   90.00
#
_symmetry.space_group_name_H-M   'P 1'
#
loop_
_entity.id
_entity.type
_entity.pdbx_description
1 polymer ?
#
loop_
_entity_poly.entity_id
_entity_poly.type
_entity_poly.pdbx_seq_one_letter_code
_entity_poly.pdbx_strand_id
1 'polypeptide(L)'
;MTVRFFILQSHYRGTLDFSNEALQASEKALRRLWEAYEWLVKQNFDAQAIASDKTLDEKTATQIREFDEFMNDDLNTAKVLANMFELSSVINSIKDKHIAVNAIGGATLQLLQQQMKIYIEDIFGLTGERRADDGKLDGVLQLLIEIRKEAKQRKDFMTSDKIRNELAALGVQLKDEKDGGVSYTIQ
;
A
#
# COMPACT_ATOMS: atom_id res chain seq x y z
N MET A 1 -11.70 3.89 3.80
CA MET A 1 -10.91 4.61 2.77
C MET A 1 -11.52 4.52 1.37
N THR A 2 -12.07 3.40 0.94
CA THR A 2 -12.65 3.21 -0.40
C THR A 2 -13.67 4.27 -0.81
N VAL A 3 -14.63 4.60 0.07
CA VAL A 3 -15.65 5.64 -0.20
C VAL A 3 -15.01 7.02 -0.42
N ARG A 4 -14.04 7.40 0.41
CA ARG A 4 -13.30 8.67 0.24
C ARG A 4 -12.59 8.70 -1.10
N PHE A 5 -11.86 7.64 -1.42
CA PHE A 5 -11.16 7.53 -2.70
C PHE A 5 -12.13 7.57 -3.89
N PHE A 6 -13.26 6.86 -3.81
CA PHE A 6 -14.31 6.90 -4.83
C PHE A 6 -14.81 8.32 -5.09
N ILE A 7 -15.07 9.11 -4.03
CA ILE A 7 -15.51 10.52 -4.18
C ILE A 7 -14.40 11.36 -4.83
N LEU A 8 -13.14 11.19 -4.43
CA LEU A 8 -12.00 11.93 -4.98
C LEU A 8 -11.72 11.63 -6.48
N GLN A 9 -12.17 10.48 -6.99
CA GLN A 9 -12.05 10.14 -8.41
C GLN A 9 -12.97 10.94 -9.33
N SER A 10 -13.93 11.64 -8.77
CA SER A 10 -14.84 12.50 -9.52
C SER A 10 -14.62 13.96 -9.13
N HIS A 11 -14.77 14.86 -10.11
CA HIS A 11 -14.77 16.29 -9.82
C HIS A 11 -15.96 16.63 -8.91
N TYR A 12 -15.77 17.41 -7.85
CA TYR A 12 -16.79 17.70 -6.83
C TYR A 12 -18.07 18.36 -7.38
N ARG A 13 -18.01 18.99 -8.56
CA ARG A 13 -19.18 19.53 -9.28
C ARG A 13 -19.85 18.51 -10.21
N GLY A 14 -19.25 17.34 -10.37
CA GLY A 14 -19.78 16.29 -11.24
C GLY A 14 -20.83 15.44 -10.56
N THR A 15 -21.59 14.71 -11.37
CA THR A 15 -22.52 13.69 -10.87
C THR A 15 -21.73 12.45 -10.46
N LEU A 16 -22.07 11.89 -9.30
CA LEU A 16 -21.46 10.67 -8.80
C LEU A 16 -22.51 9.55 -8.79
N ASP A 17 -22.30 8.51 -9.56
CA ASP A 17 -23.14 7.31 -9.54
C ASP A 17 -22.59 6.31 -8.51
N PHE A 18 -23.30 6.17 -7.41
CA PHE A 18 -22.89 5.38 -6.27
C PHE A 18 -23.49 3.97 -6.36
N SER A 19 -22.67 3.01 -6.78
CA SER A 19 -23.07 1.60 -6.88
C SER A 19 -22.05 0.68 -6.18
N ASN A 20 -22.46 -0.54 -5.86
CA ASN A 20 -21.56 -1.53 -5.26
C ASN A 20 -20.41 -1.90 -6.22
N GLU A 21 -20.70 -1.98 -7.50
CA GLU A 21 -19.72 -2.28 -8.55
C GLU A 21 -18.67 -1.18 -8.64
N ALA A 22 -19.09 0.09 -8.59
CA ALA A 22 -18.20 1.25 -8.61
C ALA A 22 -17.30 1.30 -7.35
N LEU A 23 -17.84 0.96 -6.18
CA LEU A 23 -17.06 0.88 -4.95
C LEU A 23 -16.02 -0.27 -5.00
N GLN A 24 -16.39 -1.43 -5.50
CA GLN A 24 -15.44 -2.55 -5.67
C GLN A 24 -14.32 -2.21 -6.66
N ALA A 25 -14.66 -1.51 -7.75
CA ALA A 25 -13.66 -1.03 -8.71
C ALA A 25 -12.69 -0.03 -8.04
N SER A 26 -13.23 0.91 -7.26
CA SER A 26 -12.44 1.91 -6.51
C SER A 26 -11.55 1.26 -5.44
N GLU A 27 -12.03 0.23 -4.76
CA GLU A 27 -11.23 -0.53 -3.79
C GLU A 27 -10.01 -1.18 -4.46
N LYS A 28 -10.22 -1.83 -5.60
CA LYS A 28 -9.11 -2.43 -6.38
C LYS A 28 -8.13 -1.37 -6.87
N ALA A 29 -8.63 -0.23 -7.32
CA ALA A 29 -7.81 0.88 -7.79
C ALA A 29 -6.99 1.48 -6.63
N LEU A 30 -7.61 1.75 -5.48
CA LEU A 30 -6.93 2.24 -4.28
C LEU A 30 -5.83 1.29 -3.83
N ARG A 31 -6.08 -0.02 -3.81
CA ARG A 31 -5.08 -1.02 -3.46
C ARG A 31 -3.87 -0.96 -4.38
N ARG A 32 -4.08 -0.86 -5.69
CA ARG A 32 -2.99 -0.73 -6.68
C ARG A 32 -2.17 0.55 -6.48
N LEU A 33 -2.83 1.67 -6.18
CA LEU A 33 -2.15 2.92 -5.85
C LEU A 33 -1.29 2.76 -4.60
N TRP A 34 -1.83 2.13 -3.55
CA TRP A 34 -1.12 1.86 -2.30
C TRP A 34 0.09 0.95 -2.51
N GLU A 35 -0.04 -0.13 -3.24
CA GLU A 35 1.07 -1.05 -3.51
C GLU A 35 2.26 -0.34 -4.20
N ALA A 36 1.98 0.54 -5.16
CA ALA A 36 3.01 1.34 -5.81
C ALA A 36 3.62 2.37 -4.84
N TYR A 37 2.78 3.08 -4.08
CA TYR A 37 3.21 4.08 -3.10
C TYR A 37 4.06 3.46 -1.98
N GLU A 38 3.61 2.37 -1.36
CA GLU A 38 4.35 1.68 -0.30
C GLU A 38 5.72 1.19 -0.76
N TRP A 39 5.81 0.71 -2.00
CA TRP A 39 7.10 0.34 -2.56
C TRP A 39 7.99 1.57 -2.72
N LEU A 40 7.45 2.65 -3.29
CA LEU A 40 8.18 3.90 -3.56
C LEU A 40 8.78 4.49 -2.28
N VAL A 41 7.99 4.61 -1.20
CA VAL A 41 8.44 5.24 0.05
C VAL A 41 9.50 4.44 0.80
N LYS A 42 9.62 3.14 0.52
CA LYS A 42 10.65 2.27 1.09
C LYS A 42 12.00 2.37 0.37
N GLN A 43 12.04 3.02 -0.81
CA GLN A 43 13.27 3.14 -1.58
C GLN A 43 14.13 4.29 -1.03
N ASN A 44 15.43 4.14 -1.20
CA ASN A 44 16.40 5.20 -0.93
C ASN A 44 17.07 5.59 -2.25
N PHE A 45 16.78 6.79 -2.74
CA PHE A 45 17.29 7.30 -4.00
C PHE A 45 18.43 8.28 -3.76
N ASP A 46 19.54 8.11 -4.50
CA ASP A 46 20.64 9.07 -4.49
C ASP A 46 20.26 10.29 -5.33
N ALA A 47 20.06 11.44 -4.67
CA ALA A 47 19.68 12.71 -5.31
C ALA A 47 20.69 13.15 -6.42
N GLN A 48 21.93 12.68 -6.35
CA GLN A 48 22.97 13.03 -7.34
C GLN A 48 22.94 12.11 -8.58
N ALA A 49 22.12 11.04 -8.56
CA ALA A 49 22.02 10.13 -9.69
C ALA A 49 21.42 10.85 -10.90
N ILE A 50 22.14 10.82 -12.02
CA ILE A 50 21.74 11.47 -13.27
C ILE A 50 20.86 10.52 -14.07
N ALA A 51 19.76 11.05 -14.63
CA ALA A 51 18.87 10.29 -15.50
C ALA A 51 19.58 9.79 -16.76
N SER A 52 19.42 8.50 -17.06
CA SER A 52 19.88 7.92 -18.33
C SER A 52 18.84 8.12 -19.45
N ASP A 53 17.57 8.32 -19.13
CA ASP A 53 16.50 8.68 -20.07
C ASP A 53 15.91 10.05 -19.68
N LYS A 54 16.45 11.10 -20.32
CA LYS A 54 16.04 12.48 -20.06
C LYS A 54 14.56 12.74 -20.40
N THR A 55 14.04 12.07 -21.42
CA THR A 55 12.63 12.24 -21.84
C THR A 55 11.70 11.70 -20.78
N LEU A 56 11.98 10.52 -20.24
CA LEU A 56 11.21 9.93 -19.17
C LEU A 56 11.32 10.75 -17.89
N ASP A 57 12.52 11.25 -17.56
CA ASP A 57 12.75 12.09 -16.38
C ASP A 57 11.97 13.40 -16.45
N GLU A 58 12.04 14.13 -17.56
CA GLU A 58 11.32 15.38 -17.80
C GLU A 58 9.78 15.16 -17.78
N LYS A 59 9.30 14.08 -18.40
CA LYS A 59 7.89 13.71 -18.35
C LYS A 59 7.44 13.47 -16.91
N THR A 60 8.20 12.68 -16.15
CA THR A 60 7.91 12.39 -14.76
C THR A 60 7.89 13.66 -13.90
N ALA A 61 8.91 14.52 -14.06
CA ALA A 61 8.98 15.79 -13.36
C ALA A 61 7.81 16.73 -13.70
N THR A 62 7.35 16.72 -14.96
CA THR A 62 6.19 17.50 -15.39
C THR A 62 4.92 16.97 -14.75
N GLN A 63 4.67 15.68 -14.81
CA GLN A 63 3.51 15.06 -14.18
C GLN A 63 3.43 15.32 -12.66
N ILE A 64 4.57 15.38 -11.98
CA ILE A 64 4.60 15.73 -10.55
C ILE A 64 4.17 17.19 -10.34
N ARG A 65 4.62 18.14 -11.15
CA ARG A 65 4.22 19.57 -11.05
C ARG A 65 2.75 19.78 -11.34
N GLU A 66 2.18 19.01 -12.25
CA GLU A 66 0.76 19.07 -12.61
C GLU A 66 -0.17 18.77 -11.41
N PHE A 67 0.30 18.12 -10.34
CA PHE A 67 -0.53 17.94 -9.14
C PHE A 67 -0.99 19.26 -8.58
N ASP A 68 -0.08 20.23 -8.39
CA ASP A 68 -0.42 21.54 -7.88
C ASP A 68 -1.24 22.35 -8.90
N GLU A 69 -0.94 22.23 -10.19
CA GLU A 69 -1.70 22.88 -11.25
C GLU A 69 -3.16 22.40 -11.27
N PHE A 70 -3.41 21.10 -11.18
CA PHE A 70 -4.76 20.54 -11.14
C PHE A 70 -5.52 20.91 -9.86
N MET A 71 -4.83 20.99 -8.72
CA MET A 71 -5.46 21.45 -7.47
C MET A 71 -5.77 22.94 -7.50
N ASN A 72 -4.95 23.75 -8.16
CA ASN A 72 -5.21 25.17 -8.36
C ASN A 72 -6.30 25.42 -9.43
N ASP A 73 -6.54 24.45 -10.33
CA ASP A 73 -7.63 24.47 -11.30
C ASP A 73 -8.90 23.84 -10.68
N ASP A 74 -9.55 24.59 -9.80
CA ASP A 74 -10.84 24.24 -9.17
C ASP A 74 -10.82 22.92 -8.37
N LEU A 75 -9.72 22.65 -7.66
CA LEU A 75 -9.55 21.46 -6.80
C LEU A 75 -9.82 20.14 -7.56
N ASN A 76 -9.22 20.00 -8.73
CA ASN A 76 -9.46 18.86 -9.62
C ASN A 76 -8.75 17.59 -9.17
N THR A 77 -9.24 17.01 -8.07
CA THR A 77 -8.69 15.77 -7.47
C THR A 77 -8.70 14.59 -8.46
N ALA A 78 -9.67 14.55 -9.37
CA ALA A 78 -9.78 13.50 -10.36
C ALA A 78 -8.59 13.50 -11.33
N LYS A 79 -8.15 14.68 -11.81
CA LYS A 79 -6.95 14.80 -12.65
C LYS A 79 -5.68 14.42 -11.89
N VAL A 80 -5.55 14.84 -10.62
CA VAL A 80 -4.41 14.46 -9.78
C VAL A 80 -4.33 12.93 -9.62
N LEU A 81 -5.45 12.28 -9.31
CA LEU A 81 -5.49 10.83 -9.18
C LEU A 81 -5.18 10.10 -10.49
N ALA A 82 -5.68 10.59 -11.63
CA ALA A 82 -5.34 10.04 -12.94
C ALA A 82 -3.83 10.09 -13.19
N ASN A 83 -3.21 11.24 -12.90
CA ASN A 83 -1.77 11.42 -13.04
C ASN A 83 -0.97 10.53 -12.08
N MET A 84 -1.45 10.35 -10.83
CA MET A 84 -0.87 9.40 -9.89
C MET A 84 -0.91 7.95 -10.40
N PHE A 85 -1.96 7.54 -11.10
CA PHE A 85 -2.02 6.20 -11.70
C PHE A 85 -1.02 6.03 -12.84
N GLU A 86 -0.80 7.05 -13.66
CA GLU A 86 0.26 7.00 -14.68
C GLU A 86 1.64 6.86 -14.03
N LEU A 87 1.92 7.68 -13.01
CA LEU A 87 3.17 7.58 -12.24
C LEU A 87 3.31 6.24 -11.52
N SER A 88 2.20 5.68 -10.99
CA SER A 88 2.20 4.34 -10.39
C SER A 88 2.58 3.26 -11.40
N SER A 89 2.21 3.42 -12.67
CA SER A 89 2.62 2.51 -13.74
C SER A 89 4.13 2.58 -13.99
N VAL A 90 4.72 3.78 -13.94
CA VAL A 90 6.18 3.97 -14.01
C VAL A 90 6.87 3.33 -12.80
N ILE A 91 6.37 3.58 -11.59
CA ILE A 91 6.88 2.99 -10.35
C ILE A 91 6.88 1.46 -10.43
N ASN A 92 5.77 0.85 -10.86
CA ASN A 92 5.67 -0.59 -11.01
C ASN A 92 6.63 -1.12 -12.08
N SER A 93 6.83 -0.40 -13.19
CA SER A 93 7.80 -0.78 -14.22
C SER A 93 9.24 -0.76 -13.70
N ILE A 94 9.57 0.16 -12.79
CA ILE A 94 10.87 0.18 -12.10
C ILE A 94 10.98 -1.00 -11.12
N LYS A 95 9.92 -1.22 -10.31
CA LYS A 95 9.84 -2.33 -9.36
C LYS A 95 10.04 -3.69 -10.05
N ASP A 96 9.40 -3.88 -11.19
CA ASP A 96 9.44 -5.11 -11.98
C ASP A 96 10.67 -5.20 -12.91
N LYS A 97 11.58 -4.20 -12.82
CA LYS A 97 12.82 -4.11 -13.60
C LYS A 97 12.63 -4.03 -15.13
N HIS A 98 11.44 -3.61 -15.57
CA HIS A 98 11.19 -3.29 -16.97
C HIS A 98 11.83 -1.96 -17.36
N ILE A 99 11.93 -1.02 -16.39
CA ILE A 99 12.66 0.25 -16.50
C ILE A 99 13.76 0.22 -15.45
N ALA A 100 14.98 0.58 -15.86
CA ALA A 100 16.09 0.71 -14.92
C ALA A 100 15.83 1.90 -13.98
N VAL A 101 16.17 1.76 -12.70
CA VAL A 101 15.94 2.84 -11.70
C VAL A 101 16.65 4.14 -12.08
N ASN A 102 17.83 4.06 -12.72
CA ASN A 102 18.58 5.21 -13.22
C ASN A 102 18.03 5.80 -14.53
N ALA A 103 16.94 5.27 -15.09
CA ALA A 103 16.25 5.91 -16.21
C ALA A 103 15.71 7.28 -15.81
N ILE A 104 15.34 7.45 -14.55
CA ILE A 104 14.86 8.69 -13.96
C ILE A 104 15.92 9.21 -13.00
N GLY A 105 16.14 10.52 -12.95
CA GLY A 105 17.08 11.16 -12.05
C GLY A 105 16.69 10.98 -10.57
N GLY A 106 17.70 10.83 -9.72
CA GLY A 106 17.46 10.60 -8.30
C GLY A 106 16.70 11.75 -7.62
N ALA A 107 16.96 12.98 -8.02
CA ALA A 107 16.22 14.15 -7.54
C ALA A 107 14.73 14.10 -7.93
N THR A 108 14.41 13.67 -9.16
CA THR A 108 13.03 13.49 -9.63
C THR A 108 12.33 12.37 -8.88
N LEU A 109 13.01 11.25 -8.61
CA LEU A 109 12.44 10.15 -7.81
C LEU A 109 12.19 10.54 -6.35
N GLN A 110 13.08 11.33 -5.73
CA GLN A 110 12.86 11.88 -4.39
C GLN A 110 11.69 12.86 -4.37
N LEU A 111 11.57 13.72 -5.39
CA LEU A 111 10.44 14.63 -5.52
C LEU A 111 9.13 13.86 -5.69
N LEU A 112 9.11 12.80 -6.52
CA LEU A 112 7.97 11.91 -6.68
C LEU A 112 7.55 11.28 -5.34
N GLN A 113 8.52 10.76 -4.59
CA GLN A 113 8.30 10.16 -3.28
C GLN A 113 7.67 11.16 -2.30
N GLN A 114 8.19 12.39 -2.26
CA GLN A 114 7.69 13.45 -1.39
C GLN A 114 6.29 13.90 -1.79
N GLN A 115 6.05 14.17 -3.07
CA GLN A 115 4.75 14.65 -3.55
C GLN A 115 3.67 13.59 -3.43
N MET A 116 3.95 12.34 -3.77
CA MET A 116 3.02 11.23 -3.55
C MET A 116 2.61 11.13 -2.07
N LYS A 117 3.57 11.29 -1.14
CA LYS A 117 3.30 11.28 0.29
C LYS A 117 2.37 12.42 0.70
N ILE A 118 2.72 13.66 0.33
CA ILE A 118 1.93 14.87 0.67
C ILE A 118 0.49 14.72 0.16
N TYR A 119 0.34 14.33 -1.10
CA TYR A 119 -0.99 14.25 -1.70
C TYR A 119 -1.81 13.08 -1.17
N ILE A 120 -1.22 11.89 -1.03
CA ILE A 120 -1.94 10.71 -0.55
C ILE A 120 -2.29 10.84 0.93
N GLU A 121 -1.31 11.20 1.77
CA GLU A 121 -1.51 11.18 3.22
C GLU A 121 -2.11 12.49 3.76
N ASP A 122 -1.53 13.65 3.37
CA ASP A 122 -1.87 14.92 4.00
C ASP A 122 -3.06 15.62 3.31
N ILE A 123 -3.10 15.65 1.96
CA ILE A 123 -4.13 16.36 1.22
C ILE A 123 -5.39 15.50 1.06
N PHE A 124 -5.26 14.28 0.51
CA PHE A 124 -6.39 13.40 0.29
C PHE A 124 -6.79 12.61 1.54
N GLY A 125 -5.92 12.53 2.53
CA GLY A 125 -6.13 11.78 3.76
C GLY A 125 -6.44 10.30 3.46
N LEU A 126 -5.88 9.78 2.38
CA LEU A 126 -5.92 8.38 2.05
C LEU A 126 -4.83 7.70 2.90
N THR A 127 -5.01 7.72 4.19
CA THR A 127 -4.17 6.90 5.06
C THR A 127 -4.54 5.46 4.79
N GLY A 128 -3.55 4.60 4.52
CA GLY A 128 -3.80 3.17 4.49
C GLY A 128 -4.67 2.83 5.70
N GLU A 129 -5.57 1.89 5.57
CA GLU A 129 -6.02 1.24 6.78
C GLU A 129 -4.72 0.93 7.50
N ARG A 130 -4.42 1.69 8.55
CA ARG A 130 -3.38 1.27 9.47
C ARG A 130 -3.89 -0.08 9.90
N ARG A 131 -3.39 -1.12 9.26
CA ARG A 131 -3.39 -2.42 9.88
C ARG A 131 -2.68 -2.13 11.17
N ALA A 132 -3.52 -1.84 12.18
CA ALA A 132 -3.04 -1.47 13.47
C ALA A 132 -2.07 -2.57 13.83
N ASP A 133 -0.77 -2.26 13.69
CA ASP A 133 0.28 -3.04 14.32
C ASP A 133 0.46 -4.49 13.82
N ASP A 134 0.36 -4.74 12.49
CA ASP A 134 0.59 -6.08 11.92
C ASP A 134 1.93 -6.69 12.40
N GLY A 135 2.95 -5.88 12.65
CA GLY A 135 4.24 -6.36 13.17
C GLY A 135 4.19 -6.79 14.64
N LYS A 136 3.46 -6.07 15.51
CA LYS A 136 3.33 -6.45 16.92
C LYS A 136 2.33 -7.58 17.11
N LEU A 137 1.22 -7.53 16.37
CA LEU A 137 0.24 -8.62 16.35
C LEU A 137 0.87 -9.90 15.82
N ASP A 138 1.61 -9.82 14.71
CA ASP A 138 2.36 -10.94 14.17
C ASP A 138 3.36 -11.48 15.20
N GLY A 139 4.14 -10.61 15.85
CA GLY A 139 5.07 -11.00 16.91
C GLY A 139 4.39 -11.69 18.10
N VAL A 140 3.22 -11.19 18.54
CA VAL A 140 2.43 -11.82 19.60
C VAL A 140 1.89 -13.19 19.16
N LEU A 141 1.39 -13.30 17.92
CA LEU A 141 0.92 -14.57 17.38
C LEU A 141 2.05 -15.59 17.23
N GLN A 142 3.23 -15.18 16.77
CA GLN A 142 4.40 -16.05 16.71
C GLN A 142 4.80 -16.56 18.10
N LEU A 143 4.82 -15.68 19.12
CA LEU A 143 5.09 -16.06 20.51
C LEU A 143 4.07 -17.10 21.01
N LEU A 144 2.78 -16.89 20.76
CA LEU A 144 1.73 -17.83 21.14
C LEU A 144 1.85 -19.19 20.42
N ILE A 145 2.26 -19.17 19.16
CA ILE A 145 2.55 -20.38 18.37
C ILE A 145 3.74 -21.15 18.98
N GLU A 146 4.80 -20.45 19.38
CA GLU A 146 5.95 -21.07 20.05
C GLU A 146 5.54 -21.69 21.40
N ILE A 147 4.83 -20.96 22.25
CA ILE A 147 4.33 -21.49 23.55
C ILE A 147 3.46 -22.74 23.33
N ARG A 148 2.56 -22.69 22.31
CA ARG A 148 1.74 -23.85 21.95
C ARG A 148 2.60 -25.05 21.50
N LYS A 149 3.62 -24.83 20.71
CA LYS A 149 4.57 -25.86 20.27
C LYS A 149 5.32 -26.49 21.43
N GLU A 150 5.79 -25.68 22.36
CA GLU A 150 6.44 -26.17 23.60
C GLU A 150 5.48 -26.99 24.47
N ALA A 151 4.22 -26.54 24.65
CA ALA A 151 3.21 -27.28 25.38
C ALA A 151 2.97 -28.66 24.75
N LYS A 152 2.85 -28.76 23.42
CA LYS A 152 2.76 -30.04 22.70
C LYS A 152 3.96 -30.95 22.97
N GLN A 153 5.19 -30.41 22.96
CA GLN A 153 6.42 -31.18 23.22
C GLN A 153 6.45 -31.74 24.63
N ARG A 154 5.95 -30.99 25.62
CA ARG A 154 5.82 -31.42 27.03
C ARG A 154 4.61 -32.31 27.29
N LYS A 155 3.82 -32.64 26.23
CA LYS A 155 2.54 -33.37 26.29
C LYS A 155 1.47 -32.68 27.13
N ASP A 156 1.58 -31.35 27.32
CA ASP A 156 0.54 -30.52 27.90
C ASP A 156 -0.48 -30.11 26.81
N PHE A 157 -1.34 -31.06 26.50
CA PHE A 157 -2.36 -30.88 25.46
C PHE A 157 -3.43 -29.88 25.90
N MET A 158 -3.68 -29.75 27.21
CA MET A 158 -4.67 -28.82 27.73
C MET A 158 -4.31 -27.36 27.42
N THR A 159 -3.07 -26.97 27.69
CA THR A 159 -2.57 -25.63 27.35
C THR A 159 -2.53 -25.40 25.83
N SER A 160 -2.10 -26.40 25.07
CA SER A 160 -2.06 -26.33 23.60
C SER A 160 -3.44 -26.10 22.98
N ASP A 161 -4.47 -26.82 23.47
CA ASP A 161 -5.83 -26.71 22.97
C ASP A 161 -6.50 -25.41 23.43
N LYS A 162 -6.20 -24.95 24.65
CA LYS A 162 -6.67 -23.67 25.17
C LYS A 162 -6.20 -22.53 24.24
N ILE A 163 -4.91 -22.45 23.94
CA ILE A 163 -4.35 -21.41 23.04
C ILE A 163 -5.04 -21.45 21.68
N ARG A 164 -5.24 -22.63 21.09
CA ARG A 164 -5.91 -22.79 19.82
C ARG A 164 -7.35 -22.28 19.83
N ASN A 165 -8.10 -22.66 20.87
CA ASN A 165 -9.52 -22.32 20.98
C ASN A 165 -9.73 -20.83 21.26
N GLU A 166 -8.89 -20.23 22.12
CA GLU A 166 -8.95 -18.78 22.40
C GLU A 166 -8.59 -17.96 21.17
N LEU A 167 -7.57 -18.35 20.40
CA LEU A 167 -7.23 -17.69 19.15
C LEU A 167 -8.34 -17.83 18.10
N ALA A 168 -8.97 -19.01 18.00
CA ALA A 168 -10.10 -19.22 17.11
C ALA A 168 -11.32 -18.34 17.50
N ALA A 169 -11.57 -18.16 18.79
CA ALA A 169 -12.63 -17.26 19.30
C ALA A 169 -12.36 -15.78 18.95
N LEU A 170 -11.09 -15.39 18.79
CA LEU A 170 -10.67 -14.06 18.36
C LEU A 170 -10.57 -13.91 16.83
N GLY A 171 -11.01 -14.92 16.04
CA GLY A 171 -10.98 -14.90 14.60
C GLY A 171 -9.60 -15.30 13.99
N VAL A 172 -8.68 -15.82 14.80
CA VAL A 172 -7.37 -16.30 14.33
C VAL A 172 -7.37 -17.81 14.24
N GLN A 173 -7.34 -18.35 13.02
CA GLN A 173 -7.30 -19.80 12.80
C GLN A 173 -5.87 -20.29 12.60
N LEU A 174 -5.41 -21.24 13.42
CA LEU A 174 -4.10 -21.89 13.31
C LEU A 174 -4.21 -23.15 12.45
N LYS A 175 -3.26 -23.32 11.54
CA LYS A 175 -3.11 -24.49 10.68
C LYS A 175 -1.74 -25.11 10.87
N ASP A 176 -1.71 -26.37 11.32
CA ASP A 176 -0.47 -27.15 11.43
C ASP A 176 -0.05 -27.61 10.01
N GLU A 177 1.16 -27.30 9.59
CA GLU A 177 1.74 -27.67 8.29
C GLU A 177 2.45 -29.03 8.37
N LYS A 178 2.60 -29.71 7.21
CA LYS A 178 3.19 -31.05 7.13
C LYS A 178 4.69 -31.10 7.51
N ASP A 179 5.37 -29.97 7.38
CA ASP A 179 6.79 -29.80 7.73
C ASP A 179 7.03 -29.47 9.20
N GLY A 180 5.95 -29.46 10.02
CA GLY A 180 6.00 -29.12 11.44
C GLY A 180 5.95 -27.62 11.73
N GLY A 181 5.75 -26.79 10.69
CA GLY A 181 5.41 -25.37 10.81
C GLY A 181 3.95 -25.16 11.24
N VAL A 182 3.62 -23.95 11.67
CA VAL A 182 2.25 -23.53 11.95
C VAL A 182 2.01 -22.22 11.23
N SER A 183 1.02 -22.19 10.35
CA SER A 183 0.54 -20.96 9.72
C SER A 183 -0.75 -20.48 10.40
N TYR A 184 -1.10 -19.22 10.19
CA TYR A 184 -2.36 -18.67 10.70
C TYR A 184 -3.07 -17.80 9.66
N THR A 185 -4.38 -17.69 9.81
CA THR A 185 -5.25 -16.76 9.04
C THR A 185 -6.11 -15.96 9.99
N ILE A 186 -6.26 -14.67 9.72
CA ILE A 186 -7.15 -13.76 10.47
C ILE A 186 -8.41 -13.55 9.62
N GLN A 187 -9.57 -13.78 10.20
CA GLN A 187 -10.88 -13.57 9.56
C GLN A 187 -11.44 -12.19 9.89
#